data_32ce6966c6171d234ed5458d69c76313
#
_entry.id   32ce6966c6171d234ed5458d69c76313
#
_cell.length_a   1.000
_cell.length_b   1.000
_cell.length_c   1.000
_cell.angle_alpha   90.00
_cell.angle_beta   90.00
_cell.angle_gamma   90.00
#
_symmetry.space_group_name_H-M   'P 1'
#
loop_
_entity.id
_entity.type
_entity.pdbx_description
1 polymer ?
#
loop_
_entity_poly.entity_id
_entity_poly.type
_entity_poly.pdbx_seq_one_letter_code
_entity_poly.pdbx_strand_id
1 'polypeptide(L)'
;MHFIALSAPLFHTVNYTISKTNIMKGSRLYIDIFKVFQDLVATESFSKAAKINFITQSAVSQQIAFLEDYLGKQLIIRGKGKFALTHEGEIFLRACKEMLHIYQDTMSQMNTPLGEFSQTVNIESIYSIGYYHLPPMVKSFMKKYKQINLHLEYNRSDRIYTNVIQGLCDFGIVAYPWQHPLVDIKQGEKEKLVCVCAPKYQLARRNKISLKDLNKRDFVGFIKEIPTRNAIDEIFKDHDVKVNIVNNYDNVEILKRSLELGECFSLLPENTIQQEIKDETLISMPIAEGPFFRETGIITRKDRPLSQATHTVIKHLLA
;
A
#
# COMPACT_ATOMS: atom_id res chain seq x y z
N MET A 1 6.85 13.44 65.44
CA MET A 1 7.56 13.78 64.21
C MET A 1 7.97 12.49 63.50
N HIS A 2 7.14 12.00 62.60
CA HIS A 2 7.45 10.82 61.80
C HIS A 2 7.46 11.26 60.34
N PHE A 3 8.65 11.19 59.72
CA PHE A 3 8.83 11.36 58.30
C PHE A 3 8.49 10.05 57.61
N ILE A 4 7.48 10.09 56.74
CA ILE A 4 7.16 9.00 55.83
C ILE A 4 7.94 9.27 54.53
N ALA A 5 8.88 8.37 54.21
CA ALA A 5 9.61 8.37 52.97
C ALA A 5 8.72 7.74 51.86
N LEU A 6 8.34 8.52 50.83
CA LEU A 6 7.72 8.06 49.60
C LEU A 6 8.80 7.46 48.70
N SER A 7 8.67 6.19 48.40
CA SER A 7 9.51 5.45 47.45
C SER A 7 9.14 5.85 46.03
N ALA A 8 10.11 6.38 45.27
CA ALA A 8 10.01 6.61 43.83
C ALA A 8 10.13 5.31 43.03
N PRO A 9 9.42 5.16 41.91
CA PRO A 9 9.54 3.96 41.08
C PRO A 9 10.86 3.95 40.29
N LEU A 10 11.46 2.76 40.26
CA LEU A 10 12.67 2.42 39.52
C LEU A 10 12.46 2.61 38.02
N PHE A 11 13.04 3.66 37.46
CA PHE A 11 13.29 3.76 36.01
C PHE A 11 14.41 2.77 35.68
N HIS A 12 14.06 1.71 34.93
CA HIS A 12 15.06 0.88 34.24
C HIS A 12 15.70 1.73 33.14
N THR A 13 16.85 2.30 33.44
CA THR A 13 17.78 2.86 32.48
C THR A 13 18.34 1.71 31.66
N VAL A 14 17.83 1.54 30.43
CA VAL A 14 18.47 0.71 29.42
C VAL A 14 19.74 1.45 29.01
N ASN A 15 20.87 1.04 29.56
CA ASN A 15 22.19 1.51 29.15
C ASN A 15 22.49 0.96 27.75
N TYR A 16 22.22 1.76 26.72
CA TYR A 16 22.84 1.56 25.43
C TYR A 16 24.33 1.85 25.56
N THR A 17 25.11 0.82 25.77
CA THR A 17 26.57 0.88 25.60
C THR A 17 26.83 0.99 24.09
N ILE A 18 26.83 2.22 23.59
CA ILE A 18 27.42 2.52 22.27
C ILE A 18 28.91 2.27 22.45
N SER A 19 29.39 1.16 21.89
CA SER A 19 30.81 0.86 21.81
C SER A 19 31.52 2.08 21.20
N LYS A 20 32.36 2.73 22.00
CA LYS A 20 33.25 3.81 21.58
C LYS A 20 34.36 3.23 20.70
N THR A 21 33.99 2.83 19.48
CA THR A 21 34.99 2.49 18.46
C THR A 21 34.70 3.31 17.21
N ASN A 22 35.55 4.34 17.00
CA ASN A 22 35.62 5.18 15.81
C ASN A 22 34.54 6.25 15.56
N ILE A 23 34.22 7.09 16.52
CA ILE A 23 33.78 8.45 16.22
C ILE A 23 35.05 9.33 16.21
N MET A 24 35.81 9.26 15.16
CA MET A 24 36.87 10.26 14.87
C MET A 24 37.39 10.10 13.44
N LYS A 25 36.82 10.83 12.50
CA LYS A 25 37.51 11.63 11.48
C LYS A 25 36.45 12.28 10.61
N GLY A 26 36.16 13.57 10.86
CA GLY A 26 35.68 14.57 9.91
C GLY A 26 34.64 14.26 8.81
N SER A 27 34.08 13.08 8.76
CA SER A 27 33.13 12.64 7.71
C SER A 27 31.71 12.92 8.15
N ARG A 28 31.13 13.99 7.61
CA ARG A 28 29.71 14.30 7.86
C ARG A 28 28.85 13.39 6.99
N LEU A 29 27.93 12.67 7.61
CA LEU A 29 26.87 11.98 6.88
C LEU A 29 25.85 13.01 6.40
N TYR A 30 25.74 13.21 5.09
CA TYR A 30 24.79 14.13 4.47
C TYR A 30 23.52 13.39 4.08
N ILE A 31 22.38 14.04 4.23
CA ILE A 31 21.07 13.46 3.92
C ILE A 31 20.94 13.06 2.44
N ASP A 32 21.68 13.73 1.56
CA ASP A 32 21.72 13.42 0.12
C ASP A 32 22.22 12.00 -0.17
N ILE A 33 23.08 11.45 0.68
CA ILE A 33 23.55 10.06 0.54
C ILE A 33 22.38 9.07 0.68
N PHE A 34 21.41 9.35 1.53
CA PHE A 34 20.24 8.49 1.71
C PHE A 34 19.38 8.48 0.45
N LYS A 35 19.24 9.65 -0.20
CA LYS A 35 18.56 9.76 -1.48
C LYS A 35 19.29 8.98 -2.57
N VAL A 36 20.59 9.14 -2.68
CA VAL A 36 21.41 8.40 -3.65
C VAL A 36 21.30 6.89 -3.44
N PHE A 37 21.32 6.41 -2.19
CA PHE A 37 21.12 4.99 -1.87
C PHE A 37 19.71 4.51 -2.25
N GLN A 38 18.66 5.27 -1.93
CA GLN A 38 17.29 4.95 -2.31
C GLN A 38 17.13 4.86 -3.84
N ASP A 39 17.64 5.84 -4.59
CA ASP A 39 17.55 5.89 -6.05
C ASP A 39 18.37 4.76 -6.71
N LEU A 40 19.51 4.39 -6.12
CA LEU A 40 20.30 3.25 -6.57
C LEU A 40 19.53 1.94 -6.41
N VAL A 41 18.84 1.75 -5.28
CA VAL A 41 18.02 0.56 -5.05
C VAL A 41 16.83 0.53 -6.01
N ALA A 42 16.14 1.65 -6.20
CA ALA A 42 14.99 1.75 -7.10
C ALA A 42 15.35 1.49 -8.57
N THR A 43 16.55 1.88 -8.99
CA THR A 43 16.99 1.73 -10.39
C THR A 43 17.82 0.48 -10.65
N GLU A 44 18.29 -0.18 -9.59
CA GLU A 44 19.28 -1.30 -9.64
C GLU A 44 20.51 -1.00 -10.49
N SER A 45 20.85 0.29 -10.66
CA SER A 45 21.88 0.75 -11.60
C SER A 45 22.59 1.99 -11.11
N PHE A 46 23.89 1.87 -10.87
CA PHE A 46 24.76 2.99 -10.50
C PHE A 46 24.72 4.14 -11.52
N SER A 47 24.68 3.82 -12.82
CA SER A 47 24.62 4.84 -13.88
C SER A 47 23.26 5.55 -13.94
N LYS A 48 22.14 4.85 -13.69
CA LYS A 48 20.82 5.48 -13.64
C LYS A 48 20.66 6.33 -12.38
N ALA A 49 21.09 5.83 -11.23
CA ALA A 49 21.09 6.60 -9.98
C ALA A 49 21.95 7.87 -10.09
N ALA A 50 23.11 7.79 -10.76
CA ALA A 50 23.96 8.95 -11.03
C ALA A 50 23.24 10.02 -11.83
N LYS A 51 22.54 9.65 -12.90
CA LYS A 51 21.74 10.57 -13.73
C LYS A 51 20.63 11.26 -12.93
N ILE A 52 19.89 10.50 -12.11
CA ILE A 52 18.80 11.04 -11.29
C ILE A 52 19.32 12.07 -10.27
N ASN A 53 20.49 11.81 -9.70
CA ASN A 53 21.07 12.67 -8.67
C ASN A 53 22.06 13.74 -9.24
N PHE A 54 22.16 13.87 -10.56
CA PHE A 54 23.04 14.85 -11.23
C PHE A 54 24.52 14.75 -10.78
N ILE A 55 25.01 13.53 -10.54
CA ILE A 55 26.39 13.23 -10.16
C ILE A 55 26.98 12.17 -11.09
N THR A 56 28.30 11.89 -10.95
CA THR A 56 28.97 10.84 -11.72
C THR A 56 28.70 9.44 -11.13
N GLN A 57 28.77 8.41 -11.96
CA GLN A 57 28.63 7.01 -11.49
C GLN A 57 29.75 6.66 -10.45
N SER A 58 30.93 7.19 -10.61
CA SER A 58 32.00 7.04 -9.63
C SER A 58 31.66 7.69 -8.29
N ALA A 59 31.02 8.87 -8.29
CA ALA A 59 30.56 9.53 -7.08
C ALA A 59 29.50 8.70 -6.34
N VAL A 60 28.50 8.12 -7.06
CA VAL A 60 27.57 7.18 -6.45
C VAL A 60 28.29 6.01 -5.80
N SER A 61 29.24 5.38 -6.52
CA SER A 61 30.01 4.25 -5.99
C SER A 61 30.82 4.62 -4.73
N GLN A 62 31.42 5.81 -4.71
CA GLN A 62 32.16 6.30 -3.55
C GLN A 62 31.26 6.60 -2.36
N GLN A 63 30.07 7.21 -2.60
CA GLN A 63 29.09 7.49 -1.55
C GLN A 63 28.55 6.22 -0.93
N ILE A 64 28.27 5.19 -1.73
CA ILE A 64 27.82 3.90 -1.20
C ILE A 64 28.92 3.21 -0.41
N ALA A 65 30.17 3.20 -0.92
CA ALA A 65 31.29 2.63 -0.19
C ALA A 65 31.54 3.36 1.14
N PHE A 66 31.46 4.69 1.14
CA PHE A 66 31.52 5.49 2.36
C PHE A 66 30.42 5.14 3.36
N LEU A 67 29.21 4.96 2.87
CA LEU A 67 28.05 4.61 3.71
C LEU A 67 28.24 3.22 4.35
N GLU A 68 28.68 2.23 3.56
CA GLU A 68 28.98 0.87 4.03
C GLU A 68 30.11 0.85 5.07
N ASP A 69 31.18 1.64 4.84
CA ASP A 69 32.31 1.80 5.78
C ASP A 69 31.85 2.50 7.07
N TYR A 70 31.07 3.58 6.96
CA TYR A 70 30.53 4.32 8.09
C TYR A 70 29.66 3.45 9.01
N LEU A 71 28.82 2.60 8.41
CA LEU A 71 27.95 1.68 9.14
C LEU A 71 28.66 0.39 9.59
N GLY A 72 29.84 0.11 9.05
CA GLY A 72 30.55 -1.15 9.26
C GLY A 72 29.79 -2.37 8.73
N LYS A 73 28.95 -2.17 7.72
CA LYS A 73 28.06 -3.19 7.14
C LYS A 73 27.97 -3.05 5.64
N GLN A 74 27.96 -4.16 4.93
CA GLN A 74 27.62 -4.17 3.50
C GLN A 74 26.10 -4.03 3.35
N LEU A 75 25.66 -3.12 2.48
CA LEU A 75 24.27 -2.86 2.17
C LEU A 75 23.85 -3.48 0.84
N ILE A 76 24.83 -3.67 -0.07
CA ILE A 76 24.61 -4.13 -1.43
C ILE A 76 25.46 -5.38 -1.70
N ILE A 77 24.82 -6.41 -2.22
CA ILE A 77 25.51 -7.60 -2.74
C ILE A 77 26.03 -7.26 -4.15
N ARG A 78 27.36 -7.20 -4.29
CA ARG A 78 28.03 -6.98 -5.59
C ARG A 78 28.40 -8.34 -6.17
N GLY A 79 27.76 -8.75 -7.25
CA GLY A 79 28.07 -10.02 -7.93
C GLY A 79 27.83 -9.95 -9.43
N LYS A 80 28.35 -10.91 -10.22
CA LYS A 80 28.27 -10.92 -11.68
C LYS A 80 26.85 -10.69 -12.20
N GLY A 81 26.51 -9.41 -12.49
CA GLY A 81 25.31 -9.01 -13.20
C GLY A 81 24.01 -8.99 -12.38
N LYS A 82 24.05 -9.16 -11.05
CA LYS A 82 22.85 -9.08 -10.20
C LYS A 82 23.04 -8.02 -9.12
N PHE A 83 22.14 -7.05 -9.07
CA PHE A 83 21.98 -6.11 -7.97
C PHE A 83 21.06 -6.76 -6.93
N ALA A 84 21.46 -6.77 -5.66
CA ALA A 84 20.59 -7.21 -4.56
C ALA A 84 20.99 -6.46 -3.27
N LEU A 85 20.05 -6.27 -2.37
CA LEU A 85 20.31 -5.78 -1.03
C LEU A 85 20.75 -6.91 -0.11
N THR A 86 21.57 -6.59 0.88
CA THR A 86 21.77 -7.44 2.07
C THR A 86 20.58 -7.26 3.01
N HIS A 87 20.47 -8.10 4.04
CA HIS A 87 19.50 -7.91 5.12
C HIS A 87 19.65 -6.54 5.79
N GLU A 88 20.89 -6.12 6.05
CA GLU A 88 21.20 -4.80 6.59
C GLU A 88 20.84 -3.68 5.61
N GLY A 89 21.03 -3.92 4.30
CA GLY A 89 20.61 -3.00 3.23
C GLY A 89 19.10 -2.78 3.21
N GLU A 90 18.30 -3.82 3.41
CA GLU A 90 16.84 -3.71 3.51
C GLU A 90 16.41 -2.92 4.74
N ILE A 91 17.04 -3.17 5.91
CA ILE A 91 16.78 -2.41 7.13
C ILE A 91 17.11 -0.94 6.91
N PHE A 92 18.30 -0.66 6.34
CA PHE A 92 18.76 0.70 6.11
C PHE A 92 17.91 1.44 5.06
N LEU A 93 17.44 0.76 4.01
CA LEU A 93 16.53 1.35 3.02
C LEU A 93 15.24 1.85 3.65
N ARG A 94 14.64 1.08 4.56
CA ARG A 94 13.45 1.52 5.30
C ARG A 94 13.75 2.79 6.10
N ALA A 95 14.82 2.79 6.87
CA ALA A 95 15.23 3.96 7.65
C ALA A 95 15.51 5.19 6.77
N CYS A 96 16.16 5.02 5.61
CA CYS A 96 16.40 6.10 4.65
C CYS A 96 15.08 6.72 4.15
N LYS A 97 14.12 5.89 3.78
CA LYS A 97 12.81 6.37 3.31
C LYS A 97 12.10 7.18 4.38
N GLU A 98 12.07 6.70 5.63
CA GLU A 98 11.48 7.44 6.75
C GLU A 98 12.19 8.78 7.01
N MET A 99 13.52 8.78 7.08
CA MET A 99 14.29 10.00 7.31
C MET A 99 14.12 11.03 6.19
N LEU A 100 14.14 10.59 4.94
CA LEU A 100 13.92 11.48 3.79
C LEU A 100 12.52 12.05 3.77
N HIS A 101 11.52 11.25 4.12
CA HIS A 101 10.13 11.71 4.23
C HIS A 101 9.99 12.81 5.30
N ILE A 102 10.50 12.54 6.52
CA ILE A 102 10.47 13.52 7.61
C ILE A 102 11.22 14.81 7.22
N TYR A 103 12.37 14.68 6.58
CA TYR A 103 13.14 15.83 6.11
C TYR A 103 12.38 16.65 5.07
N GLN A 104 11.79 16.00 4.07
CA GLN A 104 11.01 16.67 3.02
C GLN A 104 9.78 17.37 3.58
N ASP A 105 9.05 16.71 4.50
CA ASP A 105 7.92 17.32 5.21
C ASP A 105 8.35 18.54 6.00
N THR A 106 9.45 18.45 6.74
CA THR A 106 9.98 19.57 7.53
C THR A 106 10.39 20.73 6.64
N MET A 107 11.15 20.46 5.57
CA MET A 107 11.56 21.49 4.62
C MET A 107 10.37 22.14 3.91
N SER A 108 9.35 21.35 3.57
CA SER A 108 8.11 21.86 3.00
C SER A 108 7.42 22.82 3.98
N GLN A 109 7.32 22.46 5.25
CA GLN A 109 6.71 23.31 6.29
C GLN A 109 7.51 24.61 6.53
N MET A 110 8.85 24.56 6.48
CA MET A 110 9.71 25.72 6.73
C MET A 110 9.79 26.68 5.55
N ASN A 111 9.73 26.18 4.32
CA ASN A 111 9.91 26.98 3.10
C ASN A 111 8.60 27.56 2.54
N THR A 112 7.47 27.28 3.17
CA THR A 112 6.17 27.74 2.68
C THR A 112 5.81 29.06 3.33
N PRO A 113 5.61 30.16 2.56
CA PRO A 113 5.03 31.38 3.07
C PRO A 113 3.66 31.07 3.67
N LEU A 114 3.30 31.75 4.76
CA LEU A 114 1.97 31.66 5.37
C LEU A 114 0.90 31.92 4.29
N GLY A 115 0.37 30.83 3.69
CA GLY A 115 -0.70 30.93 2.68
C GLY A 115 -0.54 30.06 1.42
N GLU A 116 0.66 29.57 1.10
CA GLU A 116 0.88 28.70 -0.09
C GLU A 116 1.50 27.35 0.30
N PHE A 117 0.65 26.42 0.75
CA PHE A 117 1.07 25.07 1.09
C PHE A 117 1.09 24.18 -0.15
N SER A 118 2.27 23.84 -0.67
CA SER A 118 2.42 22.67 -1.53
C SER A 118 2.82 21.49 -0.64
N GLN A 119 1.86 20.77 -0.09
CA GLN A 119 2.10 19.55 0.66
C GLN A 119 1.81 18.34 -0.24
N THR A 120 2.71 17.37 -0.24
CA THR A 120 2.46 16.10 -0.91
C THR A 120 1.89 15.10 0.10
N VAL A 121 0.80 14.45 -0.26
CA VAL A 121 0.20 13.36 0.51
C VAL A 121 0.44 12.06 -0.24
N ASN A 122 1.15 11.13 0.40
CA ASN A 122 1.47 9.81 -0.14
C ASN A 122 0.40 8.81 0.25
N ILE A 123 -0.29 8.28 -0.73
CA ILE A 123 -1.45 7.40 -0.57
C ILE A 123 -1.13 6.05 -1.20
N GLU A 124 -1.36 4.98 -0.49
CA GLU A 124 -1.37 3.65 -1.08
C GLU A 124 -2.78 3.09 -1.12
N SER A 125 -3.14 2.43 -2.19
CA SER A 125 -4.44 1.81 -2.37
C SER A 125 -4.34 0.43 -2.98
N ILE A 126 -5.27 -0.45 -2.66
CA ILE A 126 -5.42 -1.68 -3.44
C ILE A 126 -5.90 -1.35 -4.86
N TYR A 127 -5.52 -2.19 -5.83
CA TYR A 127 -5.79 -1.95 -7.25
C TYR A 127 -7.26 -1.68 -7.55
N SER A 128 -8.18 -2.48 -7.02
CA SER A 128 -9.61 -2.35 -7.32
C SER A 128 -10.21 -1.02 -6.84
N ILE A 129 -9.80 -0.50 -5.69
CA ILE A 129 -10.24 0.82 -5.20
C ILE A 129 -9.55 1.92 -5.99
N GLY A 130 -8.23 1.78 -6.20
CA GLY A 130 -7.42 2.76 -6.90
C GLY A 130 -7.85 3.02 -8.34
N TYR A 131 -8.27 1.98 -9.07
CA TYR A 131 -8.67 2.12 -10.47
C TYR A 131 -10.11 2.57 -10.66
N TYR A 132 -11.03 2.19 -9.76
CA TYR A 132 -12.46 2.39 -10.00
C TYR A 132 -13.11 3.42 -9.09
N HIS A 133 -12.65 3.51 -7.85
CA HIS A 133 -13.27 4.37 -6.84
C HIS A 133 -12.55 5.72 -6.69
N LEU A 134 -11.23 5.71 -6.63
CA LEU A 134 -10.44 6.93 -6.39
C LEU A 134 -10.42 7.96 -7.53
N PRO A 135 -10.41 7.62 -8.84
CA PRO A 135 -10.19 8.61 -9.88
C PRO A 135 -11.17 9.79 -9.88
N PRO A 136 -12.49 9.62 -9.74
CA PRO A 136 -13.41 10.75 -9.66
C PRO A 136 -13.18 11.61 -8.42
N MET A 137 -12.86 10.99 -7.28
CA MET A 137 -12.59 11.69 -6.00
C MET A 137 -11.30 12.49 -6.08
N VAL A 138 -10.22 11.89 -6.59
CA VAL A 138 -8.94 12.56 -6.83
C VAL A 138 -9.10 13.74 -7.78
N LYS A 139 -9.84 13.56 -8.87
CA LYS A 139 -10.13 14.66 -9.84
C LYS A 139 -10.88 15.81 -9.18
N SER A 140 -11.87 15.53 -8.34
CA SER A 140 -12.62 16.57 -7.61
C SER A 140 -11.75 17.24 -6.55
N PHE A 141 -10.91 16.48 -5.84
CA PHE A 141 -9.96 16.97 -4.86
C PHE A 141 -8.95 17.95 -5.48
N MET A 142 -8.28 17.54 -6.56
CA MET A 142 -7.27 18.36 -7.25
C MET A 142 -7.85 19.69 -7.80
N LYS A 143 -9.13 19.69 -8.20
CA LYS A 143 -9.81 20.93 -8.60
C LYS A 143 -10.00 21.89 -7.44
N LYS A 144 -10.31 21.36 -6.24
CA LYS A 144 -10.64 22.14 -5.04
C LYS A 144 -9.41 22.58 -4.25
N TYR A 145 -8.39 21.73 -4.17
CA TYR A 145 -7.20 21.92 -3.33
C TYR A 145 -5.91 21.90 -4.16
N LYS A 146 -5.72 22.94 -5.00
CA LYS A 146 -4.59 23.03 -5.95
C LYS A 146 -3.21 23.03 -5.29
N GLN A 147 -3.14 23.38 -3.99
CA GLN A 147 -1.91 23.45 -3.20
C GLN A 147 -1.51 22.11 -2.58
N ILE A 148 -2.33 21.06 -2.70
CA ILE A 148 -1.99 19.73 -2.17
C ILE A 148 -1.73 18.78 -3.33
N ASN A 149 -0.53 18.24 -3.39
CA ASN A 149 -0.15 17.20 -4.35
C ASN A 149 -0.51 15.82 -3.79
N LEU A 150 -1.07 14.95 -4.64
CA LEU A 150 -1.33 13.57 -4.29
C LEU A 150 -0.36 12.66 -5.03
N HIS A 151 0.32 11.81 -4.29
CA HIS A 151 1.12 10.72 -4.83
C HIS A 151 0.41 9.41 -4.51
N LEU A 152 -0.01 8.68 -5.55
CA LEU A 152 -0.75 7.44 -5.40
C LEU A 152 0.09 6.26 -5.88
N GLU A 153 0.22 5.25 -5.02
CA GLU A 153 0.80 3.97 -5.34
C GLU A 153 -0.22 2.85 -5.12
N TYR A 154 -0.08 1.78 -5.90
CA TYR A 154 -0.99 0.63 -5.83
C TYR A 154 -0.24 -0.60 -5.36
N ASN A 155 -0.76 -1.21 -4.31
CA ASN A 155 -0.16 -2.37 -3.68
C ASN A 155 -1.22 -3.37 -3.18
N ARG A 156 -0.78 -4.54 -2.72
CA ARG A 156 -1.61 -5.49 -1.99
C ARG A 156 -1.81 -5.02 -0.54
N SER A 157 -2.92 -5.42 0.08
CA SER A 157 -3.28 -4.98 1.44
C SER A 157 -2.18 -5.24 2.48
N ASP A 158 -1.51 -6.40 2.42
CA ASP A 158 -0.41 -6.75 3.34
C ASP A 158 0.78 -5.78 3.22
N ARG A 159 1.10 -5.37 1.99
CA ARG A 159 2.16 -4.40 1.72
C ARG A 159 1.76 -3.01 2.19
N ILE A 160 0.51 -2.60 1.92
CA ILE A 160 -0.03 -1.31 2.37
C ILE A 160 0.02 -1.21 3.90
N TYR A 161 -0.40 -2.25 4.63
CA TYR A 161 -0.25 -2.29 6.09
C TYR A 161 1.20 -2.12 6.53
N THR A 162 2.12 -2.86 5.90
CA THR A 162 3.56 -2.74 6.19
C THR A 162 4.05 -1.30 5.97
N ASN A 163 3.69 -0.68 4.85
CA ASN A 163 4.15 0.65 4.50
C ASN A 163 3.54 1.74 5.41
N VAL A 164 2.26 1.62 5.78
CA VAL A 164 1.61 2.50 6.77
C VAL A 164 2.31 2.39 8.14
N ILE A 165 2.57 1.16 8.62
CA ILE A 165 3.24 0.92 9.90
C ILE A 165 4.67 1.46 9.89
N GLN A 166 5.37 1.38 8.76
CA GLN A 166 6.71 1.91 8.58
C GLN A 166 6.76 3.41 8.29
N GLY A 167 5.60 4.08 8.11
CA GLY A 167 5.53 5.51 7.80
C GLY A 167 5.99 5.85 6.37
N LEU A 168 5.99 4.88 5.46
CA LEU A 168 6.39 5.07 4.05
C LEU A 168 5.30 5.71 3.21
N CYS A 169 4.05 5.72 3.69
CA CYS A 169 2.94 6.49 3.16
C CYS A 169 2.16 7.14 4.32
N ASP A 170 1.35 8.14 4.01
CA ASP A 170 0.57 8.86 5.01
C ASP A 170 -0.66 8.08 5.44
N PHE A 171 -1.28 7.38 4.50
CA PHE A 171 -2.37 6.45 4.76
C PHE A 171 -2.55 5.43 3.63
N GLY A 172 -3.20 4.32 3.96
CA GLY A 172 -3.56 3.27 3.03
C GLY A 172 -5.08 3.13 2.86
N ILE A 173 -5.53 2.66 1.69
CA ILE A 173 -6.93 2.34 1.41
C ILE A 173 -7.02 0.86 1.06
N VAL A 174 -7.75 0.11 1.85
CA VAL A 174 -7.81 -1.36 1.76
C VAL A 174 -9.25 -1.89 1.80
N ALA A 175 -9.44 -3.11 1.36
CA ALA A 175 -10.66 -3.86 1.60
C ALA A 175 -10.47 -4.82 2.78
N TYR A 176 -11.56 -5.03 3.53
CA TYR A 176 -11.55 -5.85 4.75
C TYR A 176 -10.42 -5.47 5.69
N PRO A 177 -10.38 -4.21 6.18
CA PRO A 177 -9.33 -3.77 7.09
C PRO A 177 -9.36 -4.60 8.37
N TRP A 178 -8.18 -5.02 8.85
CA TRP A 178 -8.04 -5.82 10.07
C TRP A 178 -7.36 -5.02 11.18
N GLN A 179 -7.69 -5.36 12.43
CA GLN A 179 -7.12 -4.70 13.59
C GLN A 179 -5.62 -4.98 13.72
N HIS A 180 -4.86 -3.92 13.98
CA HIS A 180 -3.44 -4.01 14.26
C HIS A 180 -3.07 -2.97 15.35
N PRO A 181 -2.18 -3.29 16.34
CA PRO A 181 -1.87 -2.40 17.46
C PRO A 181 -1.38 -1.00 17.06
N LEU A 182 -0.69 -0.89 15.92
CA LEU A 182 -0.10 0.35 15.41
C LEU A 182 -0.95 1.05 14.32
N VAL A 183 -2.16 0.59 14.05
CA VAL A 183 -2.99 1.10 12.96
C VAL A 183 -4.35 1.53 13.47
N ASP A 184 -4.76 2.73 13.10
CA ASP A 184 -6.13 3.22 13.22
C ASP A 184 -6.87 2.97 11.91
N ILE A 185 -8.13 2.54 12.03
CA ILE A 185 -8.99 2.23 10.89
C ILE A 185 -10.18 3.20 10.89
N LYS A 186 -10.36 3.89 9.77
CA LYS A 186 -11.59 4.62 9.47
C LYS A 186 -12.38 3.84 8.43
N GLN A 187 -13.60 3.47 8.77
CA GLN A 187 -14.49 2.75 7.86
C GLN A 187 -14.78 3.60 6.62
N GLY A 188 -14.66 2.98 5.47
CA GLY A 188 -15.04 3.53 4.17
C GLY A 188 -16.40 2.99 3.69
N GLU A 189 -16.62 3.04 2.40
CA GLU A 189 -17.85 2.54 1.79
C GLU A 189 -17.90 1.01 1.75
N LYS A 190 -19.13 0.49 1.69
CA LYS A 190 -19.40 -0.93 1.46
C LYS A 190 -19.68 -1.16 -0.02
N GLU A 191 -18.90 -2.00 -0.65
CA GLU A 191 -19.03 -2.33 -2.06
C GLU A 191 -19.78 -3.66 -2.21
N LYS A 192 -20.83 -3.65 -2.99
CA LYS A 192 -21.66 -4.84 -3.23
C LYS A 192 -20.90 -5.86 -4.09
N LEU A 193 -20.91 -7.12 -3.67
CA LEU A 193 -20.41 -8.24 -4.45
C LEU A 193 -21.51 -8.78 -5.36
N VAL A 194 -21.18 -9.00 -6.62
CA VAL A 194 -22.08 -9.55 -7.64
C VAL A 194 -21.40 -10.73 -8.35
N CYS A 195 -22.21 -11.64 -8.89
CA CYS A 195 -21.70 -12.68 -9.76
C CYS A 195 -21.45 -12.10 -11.15
N VAL A 196 -20.27 -12.37 -11.70
CA VAL A 196 -19.80 -11.81 -12.98
C VAL A 196 -19.38 -12.92 -13.92
N CYS A 197 -19.80 -12.84 -15.17
CA CYS A 197 -19.39 -13.76 -16.23
C CYS A 197 -19.54 -13.09 -17.61
N ALA A 198 -19.04 -13.74 -18.67
CA ALA A 198 -19.27 -13.28 -20.03
C ALA A 198 -20.74 -13.50 -20.46
N PRO A 199 -21.26 -12.70 -21.44
CA PRO A 199 -22.65 -12.84 -21.96
C PRO A 199 -22.95 -14.22 -22.52
N LYS A 200 -21.95 -14.93 -23.06
CA LYS A 200 -22.10 -16.29 -23.61
C LYS A 200 -22.12 -17.40 -22.55
N TYR A 201 -21.81 -17.07 -21.28
CA TYR A 201 -21.82 -18.05 -20.20
C TYR A 201 -23.23 -18.57 -19.96
N GLN A 202 -23.37 -19.87 -19.68
CA GLN A 202 -24.67 -20.53 -19.61
C GLN A 202 -25.64 -19.96 -18.55
N LEU A 203 -25.13 -19.28 -17.50
CA LEU A 203 -25.95 -18.62 -16.49
C LEU A 203 -26.28 -17.16 -16.81
N ALA A 204 -25.69 -16.59 -17.85
CA ALA A 204 -25.80 -15.18 -18.22
C ALA A 204 -27.23 -14.69 -18.50
N ARG A 205 -28.13 -15.60 -18.86
CA ARG A 205 -29.54 -15.27 -19.17
C ARG A 205 -30.41 -15.06 -17.92
N ARG A 206 -29.87 -15.23 -16.72
CA ARG A 206 -30.61 -15.11 -15.46
C ARG A 206 -30.54 -13.68 -14.94
N ASN A 207 -31.67 -13.15 -14.49
CA ASN A 207 -31.72 -11.83 -13.85
C ASN A 207 -31.14 -11.84 -12.43
N LYS A 208 -31.04 -13.01 -11.81
CA LYS A 208 -30.53 -13.24 -10.45
C LYS A 208 -29.97 -14.66 -10.36
N ILE A 209 -28.89 -14.86 -9.62
CA ILE A 209 -28.23 -16.13 -9.45
C ILE A 209 -28.34 -16.61 -8.00
N SER A 210 -28.69 -17.87 -7.78
CA SER A 210 -28.50 -18.51 -6.48
C SER A 210 -27.09 -19.05 -6.34
N LEU A 211 -26.50 -18.96 -5.15
CA LEU A 211 -25.19 -19.56 -4.88
C LEU A 211 -25.18 -21.07 -5.17
N LYS A 212 -26.31 -21.76 -4.99
CA LYS A 212 -26.47 -23.19 -5.35
C LYS A 212 -26.30 -23.44 -6.85
N ASP A 213 -26.66 -22.49 -7.71
CA ASP A 213 -26.46 -22.59 -9.15
C ASP A 213 -24.98 -22.58 -9.56
N LEU A 214 -24.11 -22.09 -8.67
CA LEU A 214 -22.65 -22.01 -8.86
C LEU A 214 -21.93 -23.28 -8.44
N ASN A 215 -22.61 -24.21 -7.81
CA ASN A 215 -22.01 -25.44 -7.30
C ASN A 215 -21.38 -26.28 -8.44
N LYS A 216 -20.13 -26.74 -8.24
CA LYS A 216 -19.32 -27.51 -9.21
C LYS A 216 -19.05 -26.80 -10.53
N ARG A 217 -19.21 -25.46 -10.58
CA ARG A 217 -18.89 -24.66 -11.78
C ARG A 217 -17.49 -24.08 -11.69
N ASP A 218 -16.94 -23.74 -12.84
CA ASP A 218 -15.61 -23.20 -12.98
C ASP A 218 -15.57 -21.75 -12.51
N PHE A 219 -14.74 -21.52 -11.49
CA PHE A 219 -14.58 -20.26 -10.79
C PHE A 219 -13.16 -19.71 -11.00
N VAL A 220 -13.07 -18.46 -11.32
CA VAL A 220 -11.84 -17.67 -11.32
C VAL A 220 -11.87 -16.74 -10.14
N GLY A 221 -10.87 -16.80 -9.30
CA GLY A 221 -10.81 -16.02 -8.05
C GLY A 221 -9.54 -15.20 -7.89
N PHE A 222 -9.48 -14.51 -6.77
CA PHE A 222 -8.24 -13.92 -6.30
C PHE A 222 -7.35 -14.99 -5.67
N ILE A 223 -6.04 -14.74 -5.57
CA ILE A 223 -5.11 -15.55 -4.78
C ILE A 223 -5.51 -15.49 -3.29
N LYS A 224 -5.13 -16.50 -2.50
CA LYS A 224 -5.55 -16.65 -1.09
C LYS A 224 -5.08 -15.53 -0.17
N GLU A 225 -4.02 -14.85 -0.52
CA GLU A 225 -3.46 -13.73 0.23
C GLU A 225 -4.30 -12.45 0.13
N ILE A 226 -5.28 -12.41 -0.78
CA ILE A 226 -6.18 -11.27 -0.93
C ILE A 226 -7.40 -11.45 -0.01
N PRO A 227 -7.69 -10.49 0.91
CA PRO A 227 -8.81 -10.61 1.86
C PRO A 227 -10.17 -10.85 1.20
N THR A 228 -10.41 -10.25 0.03
CA THR A 228 -11.64 -10.48 -0.76
C THR A 228 -11.82 -11.95 -1.12
N ARG A 229 -10.74 -12.71 -1.38
CA ARG A 229 -10.83 -14.14 -1.65
C ARG A 229 -11.31 -14.90 -0.42
N ASN A 230 -10.78 -14.61 0.74
CA ASN A 230 -11.18 -15.28 1.97
C ASN A 230 -12.66 -15.04 2.27
N ALA A 231 -13.15 -13.82 2.10
CA ALA A 231 -14.56 -13.51 2.26
C ALA A 231 -15.46 -14.26 1.26
N ILE A 232 -15.04 -14.40 0.01
CA ILE A 232 -15.77 -15.19 -1.00
C ILE A 232 -15.76 -16.68 -0.63
N ASP A 233 -14.64 -17.22 -0.17
CA ASP A 233 -14.54 -18.61 0.25
C ASP A 233 -15.45 -18.89 1.46
N GLU A 234 -15.58 -17.94 2.40
CA GLU A 234 -16.53 -18.01 3.52
C GLU A 234 -17.98 -17.99 3.03
N ILE A 235 -18.34 -17.10 2.09
CA ILE A 235 -19.69 -17.08 1.48
C ILE A 235 -20.02 -18.44 0.87
N PHE A 236 -19.10 -19.05 0.11
CA PHE A 236 -19.33 -20.36 -0.46
C PHE A 236 -19.47 -21.45 0.60
N LYS A 237 -18.64 -21.43 1.62
CA LYS A 237 -18.65 -22.39 2.73
C LYS A 237 -19.96 -22.31 3.52
N ASP A 238 -20.43 -21.13 3.85
CA ASP A 238 -21.65 -20.91 4.66
C ASP A 238 -22.92 -21.35 3.92
N HIS A 239 -22.84 -21.49 2.58
CA HIS A 239 -23.95 -21.94 1.74
C HIS A 239 -23.76 -23.32 1.12
N ASP A 240 -22.75 -24.10 1.61
CA ASP A 240 -22.43 -25.44 1.11
C ASP A 240 -22.15 -25.50 -0.40
N VAL A 241 -21.55 -24.46 -0.96
CA VAL A 241 -21.18 -24.36 -2.37
C VAL A 241 -19.73 -24.75 -2.57
N LYS A 242 -19.47 -25.68 -3.48
CA LYS A 242 -18.12 -26.11 -3.88
C LYS A 242 -17.92 -25.78 -5.34
N VAL A 243 -17.00 -24.85 -5.64
CA VAL A 243 -16.66 -24.44 -6.99
C VAL A 243 -15.37 -25.13 -7.48
N ASN A 244 -15.21 -25.26 -8.79
CA ASN A 244 -13.96 -25.69 -9.40
C ASN A 244 -13.06 -24.48 -9.62
N ILE A 245 -12.01 -24.33 -8.82
CA ILE A 245 -11.10 -23.19 -8.97
C ILE A 245 -10.18 -23.48 -10.17
N VAL A 246 -10.39 -22.78 -11.27
CA VAL A 246 -9.60 -22.98 -12.51
C VAL A 246 -8.41 -22.04 -12.60
N ASN A 247 -8.51 -20.83 -12.03
CA ASN A 247 -7.40 -19.87 -11.96
C ASN A 247 -7.53 -18.94 -10.76
N ASN A 248 -6.39 -18.36 -10.34
CA ASN A 248 -6.32 -17.33 -9.30
C ASN A 248 -5.42 -16.19 -9.77
N TYR A 249 -5.85 -14.95 -9.52
CA TYR A 249 -5.12 -13.75 -9.90
C TYR A 249 -4.98 -12.80 -8.70
N ASP A 250 -3.92 -12.02 -8.69
CA ASP A 250 -3.71 -10.96 -7.70
C ASP A 250 -4.27 -9.61 -8.15
N ASN A 251 -4.65 -9.50 -9.42
CA ASN A 251 -5.15 -8.29 -10.05
C ASN A 251 -6.53 -8.51 -10.67
N VAL A 252 -7.47 -7.60 -10.38
CA VAL A 252 -8.86 -7.65 -10.88
C VAL A 252 -8.94 -7.48 -12.39
N GLU A 253 -8.03 -6.73 -13.03
CA GLU A 253 -8.03 -6.54 -14.47
C GLU A 253 -7.74 -7.83 -15.23
N ILE A 254 -6.71 -8.57 -14.78
CA ILE A 254 -6.37 -9.86 -15.39
C ILE A 254 -7.50 -10.87 -15.15
N LEU A 255 -8.11 -10.84 -13.95
CA LEU A 255 -9.24 -11.68 -13.63
C LEU A 255 -10.42 -11.40 -14.57
N LYS A 256 -10.78 -10.13 -14.82
CA LYS A 256 -11.86 -9.76 -15.75
C LYS A 256 -11.57 -10.25 -17.17
N ARG A 257 -10.34 -10.10 -17.67
CA ARG A 257 -9.95 -10.62 -18.99
C ARG A 257 -10.10 -12.14 -19.09
N SER A 258 -9.82 -12.85 -18.01
CA SER A 258 -10.08 -14.31 -17.96
C SER A 258 -11.58 -14.65 -18.05
N LEU A 259 -12.46 -13.84 -17.43
CA LEU A 259 -13.92 -14.03 -17.52
C LEU A 259 -14.46 -13.79 -18.95
N GLU A 260 -13.90 -12.84 -19.70
CA GLU A 260 -14.31 -12.56 -21.08
C GLU A 260 -14.14 -13.76 -22.01
N LEU A 261 -13.28 -14.75 -21.69
CA LEU A 261 -13.19 -16.02 -22.41
C LEU A 261 -14.49 -16.82 -22.35
N GLY A 262 -15.35 -16.60 -21.34
CA GLY A 262 -16.73 -17.06 -21.31
C GLY A 262 -16.97 -18.46 -20.77
N GLU A 263 -16.00 -19.07 -20.10
CA GLU A 263 -16.10 -20.46 -19.60
C GLU A 263 -16.28 -20.54 -18.07
N CYS A 264 -16.14 -19.40 -17.39
CA CYS A 264 -16.13 -19.33 -15.93
C CYS A 264 -16.89 -18.11 -15.39
N PHE A 265 -17.02 -18.08 -14.05
CA PHE A 265 -17.60 -16.95 -13.33
C PHE A 265 -16.67 -16.49 -12.20
N SER A 266 -16.97 -15.31 -11.64
CA SER A 266 -16.36 -14.80 -10.42
C SER A 266 -17.37 -14.06 -9.55
N LEU A 267 -16.99 -13.76 -8.30
CA LEU A 267 -17.67 -12.78 -7.46
C LEU A 267 -16.78 -11.55 -7.34
N LEU A 268 -17.26 -10.41 -7.82
CA LEU A 268 -16.49 -9.15 -7.87
C LEU A 268 -17.30 -8.00 -7.28
N PRO A 269 -16.63 -6.93 -6.82
CA PRO A 269 -17.31 -5.69 -6.47
C PRO A 269 -17.96 -5.07 -7.71
N GLU A 270 -19.23 -4.70 -7.61
CA GLU A 270 -20.05 -4.21 -8.72
C GLU A 270 -19.45 -2.98 -9.42
N ASN A 271 -18.74 -2.12 -8.68
CA ASN A 271 -18.10 -0.93 -9.22
C ASN A 271 -16.90 -1.24 -10.14
N THR A 272 -16.30 -2.44 -10.04
CA THR A 272 -15.11 -2.79 -10.82
C THR A 272 -15.41 -3.23 -12.25
N ILE A 273 -16.69 -3.44 -12.59
CA ILE A 273 -17.11 -4.01 -13.89
C ILE A 273 -18.04 -3.08 -14.69
N GLN A 274 -18.14 -1.81 -14.31
CA GLN A 274 -19.06 -0.86 -14.93
C GLN A 274 -18.73 -0.58 -16.39
N GLN A 275 -17.44 -0.61 -16.76
CA GLN A 275 -17.02 -0.42 -18.15
C GLN A 275 -17.35 -1.65 -18.99
N GLU A 276 -17.06 -2.85 -18.49
CA GLU A 276 -17.34 -4.11 -19.18
C GLU A 276 -18.84 -4.35 -19.40
N ILE A 277 -19.69 -3.85 -18.48
CA ILE A 277 -21.15 -3.87 -18.68
C ILE A 277 -21.56 -2.96 -19.83
N LYS A 278 -20.98 -1.74 -19.90
CA LYS A 278 -21.26 -0.79 -21.01
C LYS A 278 -20.77 -1.32 -22.35
N ASP A 279 -19.62 -1.98 -22.35
CA ASP A 279 -18.99 -2.56 -23.54
C ASP A 279 -19.58 -3.94 -23.90
N GLU A 280 -20.53 -4.43 -23.10
CA GLU A 280 -21.20 -5.73 -23.24
C GLU A 280 -20.23 -6.93 -23.26
N THR A 281 -19.03 -6.78 -22.69
CA THR A 281 -18.02 -7.86 -22.60
C THR A 281 -18.23 -8.75 -21.38
N LEU A 282 -18.77 -8.19 -20.28
CA LEU A 282 -19.18 -8.92 -19.08
C LEU A 282 -20.60 -8.52 -18.67
N ILE A 283 -21.23 -9.39 -17.92
CA ILE A 283 -22.50 -9.12 -17.25
C ILE A 283 -22.38 -9.35 -15.76
N SER A 284 -23.23 -8.67 -14.98
CA SER A 284 -23.38 -8.90 -13.55
C SER A 284 -24.76 -9.39 -13.19
N MET A 285 -24.81 -10.29 -12.22
CA MET A 285 -26.06 -10.82 -11.65
C MET A 285 -26.04 -10.65 -10.14
N PRO A 286 -27.12 -10.08 -9.56
CA PRO A 286 -27.30 -10.08 -8.11
C PRO A 286 -27.35 -11.50 -7.56
N ILE A 287 -26.82 -11.72 -6.37
CA ILE A 287 -26.85 -13.01 -5.68
C ILE A 287 -28.14 -13.10 -4.86
N ALA A 288 -28.84 -14.22 -4.94
CA ALA A 288 -30.18 -14.39 -4.34
C ALA A 288 -30.12 -14.37 -2.81
N GLU A 289 -29.09 -14.96 -2.23
CA GLU A 289 -28.88 -15.06 -0.78
C GLU A 289 -28.28 -13.76 -0.18
N GLY A 290 -27.83 -12.83 -1.04
CA GLY A 290 -27.27 -11.54 -0.63
C GLY A 290 -28.31 -10.45 -0.35
N PRO A 291 -27.90 -9.20 -0.27
CA PRO A 291 -26.63 -8.70 -0.79
C PRO A 291 -25.43 -8.99 0.12
N PHE A 292 -24.32 -9.38 -0.47
CA PHE A 292 -23.02 -9.47 0.19
C PHE A 292 -22.22 -8.19 -0.07
N PHE A 293 -21.49 -7.73 0.94
CA PHE A 293 -20.73 -6.50 0.84
C PHE A 293 -19.25 -6.71 1.18
N ARG A 294 -18.41 -6.05 0.44
CA ARG A 294 -16.99 -5.87 0.75
C ARG A 294 -16.82 -4.57 1.52
N GLU A 295 -16.36 -4.64 2.75
CA GLU A 295 -16.04 -3.46 3.54
C GLU A 295 -14.71 -2.85 3.07
N THR A 296 -14.65 -1.53 2.97
CA THR A 296 -13.42 -0.80 2.70
C THR A 296 -13.04 0.06 3.89
N GLY A 297 -11.80 0.52 3.94
CA GLY A 297 -11.36 1.40 5.01
C GLY A 297 -10.05 2.11 4.69
N ILE A 298 -9.88 3.24 5.34
CA ILE A 298 -8.64 4.00 5.37
C ILE A 298 -7.88 3.58 6.62
N ILE A 299 -6.62 3.21 6.44
CA ILE A 299 -5.71 2.83 7.53
C ILE A 299 -4.62 3.89 7.68
N THR A 300 -4.37 4.31 8.90
CA THR A 300 -3.34 5.28 9.27
C THR A 300 -2.49 4.76 10.40
N ARG A 301 -1.26 5.25 10.53
CA ARG A 301 -0.39 4.90 11.65
C ARG A 301 -0.89 5.60 12.93
N LYS A 302 -1.10 4.83 14.00
CA LYS A 302 -1.74 5.29 15.23
C LYS A 302 -0.90 6.26 16.05
N ASP A 303 0.42 6.03 16.11
CA ASP A 303 1.37 6.79 16.93
C ASP A 303 1.97 8.02 16.18
N ARG A 304 1.47 8.31 14.97
CA ARG A 304 1.92 9.44 14.16
C ARG A 304 0.77 10.41 13.89
N PRO A 305 0.92 11.70 14.31
CA PRO A 305 -0.08 12.70 13.97
C PRO A 305 -0.12 12.92 12.45
N LEU A 306 -1.32 12.97 11.90
CA LEU A 306 -1.52 13.25 10.48
C LEU A 306 -1.34 14.75 10.19
N SER A 307 -0.77 15.07 9.04
CA SER A 307 -0.66 16.45 8.58
C SER A 307 -2.05 17.06 8.29
N GLN A 308 -2.16 18.38 8.27
CA GLN A 308 -3.40 19.08 7.90
C GLN A 308 -3.85 18.71 6.48
N ALA A 309 -2.90 18.54 5.54
CA ALA A 309 -3.20 18.09 4.19
C ALA A 309 -3.76 16.67 4.18
N THR A 310 -3.12 15.75 4.89
CA THR A 310 -3.61 14.35 5.02
C THR A 310 -5.02 14.29 5.58
N HIS A 311 -5.31 15.07 6.63
CA HIS A 311 -6.67 15.18 7.17
C HIS A 311 -7.68 15.70 6.14
N THR A 312 -7.28 16.70 5.35
CA THR A 312 -8.14 17.28 4.30
C THR A 312 -8.44 16.26 3.21
N VAL A 313 -7.42 15.49 2.78
CA VAL A 313 -7.60 14.42 1.79
C VAL A 313 -8.55 13.34 2.33
N ILE A 314 -8.26 12.79 3.51
CA ILE A 314 -9.09 11.74 4.12
C ILE A 314 -10.54 12.20 4.27
N LYS A 315 -10.76 13.43 4.75
CA LYS A 315 -12.12 13.99 4.88
C LYS A 315 -12.83 14.09 3.53
N HIS A 316 -12.11 14.42 2.45
CA HIS A 316 -12.69 14.50 1.12
C HIS A 316 -13.01 13.12 0.53
N LEU A 317 -12.19 12.11 0.84
CA LEU A 317 -12.41 10.73 0.38
C LEU A 317 -13.54 10.00 1.12
N LEU A 318 -13.94 10.50 2.31
CA LEU A 318 -15.02 9.93 3.13
C LEU A 318 -16.32 10.74 3.03
N ALA A 319 -16.36 11.82 2.23
CA ALA A 319 -17.53 12.71 2.06
C ALA A 319 -18.41 12.25 0.91
#